data_e961d303adefe4918ab2ec932b1fb5fd
#
_entry.id   e961d303adefe4918ab2ec932b1fb5fd
#
_cell.length_a   1.000
_cell.length_b   1.000
_cell.length_c   1.000
_cell.angle_alpha   90.00
_cell.angle_beta   90.00
_cell.angle_gamma   90.00
#
_symmetry.space_group_name_H-M   'P 1'
#
loop_
_entity.id
_entity.type
_entity.pdbx_description
1 polymer ?
#
loop_
_entity_poly.entity_id
_entity_poly.type
_entity_poly.pdbx_seq_one_letter_code
_entity_poly.pdbx_strand_id
1 'polypeptide(L)'
;KQSLYGWRGGDARLFDEILRKYPGGADGGIAVTMLHQSYRSARPVLDCVNAVFGTRGQIAGLNLLPGVKERWREHWKDHEPAEPVSGKEGFAGILSTEGEDAGPAITALLREVEPESRKLSCAVLCRRNERVGEIAMQLREPGFNARMEGKVQPGNDNVMGLWIQAFVRWLEQPEQSFPGD
;
A
#
# COMPACT_ATOMS: atom_id res chain seq x y z
N LYS A 1 -8.44 4.23 -14.30
CA LYS A 1 -9.70 3.73 -13.69
C LYS A 1 -9.37 3.07 -12.37
N GLN A 2 -9.56 3.77 -11.26
CA GLN A 2 -9.47 3.16 -9.92
C GLN A 2 -10.88 2.77 -9.50
N SER A 3 -11.14 1.48 -9.35
CA SER A 3 -12.32 1.00 -8.65
C SER A 3 -12.09 1.16 -7.15
N LEU A 4 -12.25 2.41 -6.67
CA LEU A 4 -12.28 2.67 -5.24
C LEU A 4 -13.55 2.01 -4.69
N TYR A 5 -13.38 1.19 -3.66
CA TYR A 5 -14.49 0.52 -2.97
C TYR A 5 -15.19 -0.60 -3.74
N GLY A 6 -14.50 -1.40 -4.54
CA GLY A 6 -15.05 -2.63 -5.13
C GLY A 6 -15.71 -3.53 -4.07
N TRP A 7 -15.15 -3.57 -2.87
CA TRP A 7 -15.71 -4.28 -1.71
C TRP A 7 -17.00 -3.64 -1.13
N ARG A 8 -17.33 -2.40 -1.51
CA ARG A 8 -18.60 -1.71 -1.19
C ARG A 8 -19.56 -1.67 -2.40
N GLY A 9 -19.38 -2.53 -3.39
CA GLY A 9 -20.22 -2.57 -4.57
C GLY A 9 -19.81 -1.58 -5.67
N GLY A 10 -18.61 -0.99 -5.62
CA GLY A 10 -18.07 -0.18 -6.70
C GLY A 10 -17.80 -1.04 -7.94
N ASP A 11 -18.37 -0.68 -9.08
CA ASP A 11 -18.19 -1.39 -10.34
C ASP A 11 -17.29 -0.58 -11.29
N ALA A 12 -16.10 -1.13 -11.59
CA ALA A 12 -15.16 -0.52 -12.53
C ALA A 12 -15.71 -0.43 -13.96
N ARG A 13 -16.71 -1.25 -14.31
CA ARG A 13 -17.35 -1.27 -15.64
C ARG A 13 -18.23 -0.05 -15.87
N LEU A 14 -18.66 0.62 -14.81
CA LEU A 14 -19.50 1.81 -14.89
C LEU A 14 -18.90 2.88 -15.80
N PHE A 15 -17.58 3.08 -15.76
CA PHE A 15 -16.90 4.02 -16.65
C PHE A 15 -17.02 3.63 -18.11
N ASP A 16 -16.87 2.35 -18.43
CA ASP A 16 -16.99 1.85 -19.81
C ASP A 16 -18.43 1.93 -20.32
N GLU A 17 -19.41 1.71 -19.43
CA GLU A 17 -20.83 1.85 -19.75
C GLU A 17 -21.21 3.32 -20.00
N ILE A 18 -20.72 4.23 -19.18
CA ILE A 18 -20.96 5.67 -19.36
C ILE A 18 -20.35 6.15 -20.69
N LEU A 19 -19.10 5.77 -20.98
CA LEU A 19 -18.45 6.16 -22.23
C LEU A 19 -19.14 5.56 -23.46
N ARG A 20 -19.71 4.35 -23.34
CA ARG A 20 -20.49 3.74 -24.42
C ARG A 20 -21.82 4.45 -24.64
N LYS A 21 -22.45 4.89 -23.55
CA LYS A 21 -23.73 5.60 -23.61
C LYS A 21 -23.61 7.04 -24.12
N TYR A 22 -22.48 7.67 -23.81
CA TYR A 22 -22.19 9.07 -24.18
C TYR A 22 -20.84 9.16 -24.89
N PRO A 23 -20.73 8.65 -26.13
CA PRO A 23 -19.48 8.66 -26.88
C PRO A 23 -19.03 10.11 -27.12
N GLY A 24 -17.73 10.34 -27.06
CA GLY A 24 -17.14 11.67 -27.27
C GLY A 24 -17.44 12.20 -28.68
N GLY A 25 -17.74 13.47 -28.79
CA GLY A 25 -18.02 14.14 -30.07
C GLY A 25 -18.43 15.60 -29.88
N ALA A 26 -18.65 16.29 -30.99
CA ALA A 26 -19.00 17.71 -31.02
C ALA A 26 -20.35 18.05 -30.34
N ASP A 27 -21.20 17.06 -30.16
CA ASP A 27 -22.58 17.24 -29.67
C ASP A 27 -22.78 16.86 -28.20
N GLY A 28 -21.79 17.10 -27.35
CA GLY A 28 -21.97 16.97 -25.88
C GLY A 28 -21.61 15.60 -25.29
N GLY A 29 -20.82 14.79 -25.99
CA GLY A 29 -20.27 13.55 -25.44
C GLY A 29 -19.17 13.78 -24.38
N ILE A 30 -18.78 12.71 -23.68
CA ILE A 30 -17.78 12.75 -22.60
C ILE A 30 -16.38 12.68 -23.20
N ALA A 31 -15.58 13.71 -22.94
CA ALA A 31 -14.16 13.71 -23.28
C ALA A 31 -13.36 12.89 -22.23
N VAL A 32 -12.47 12.03 -22.73
CA VAL A 32 -11.56 11.26 -21.87
C VAL A 32 -10.18 11.90 -21.87
N THR A 33 -9.72 12.31 -20.69
CA THR A 33 -8.37 12.82 -20.48
C THR A 33 -7.55 11.84 -19.67
N MET A 34 -6.38 11.47 -20.15
CA MET A 34 -5.45 10.59 -19.47
C MET A 34 -4.58 11.39 -18.48
N LEU A 35 -4.70 11.07 -17.19
CA LEU A 35 -3.87 11.65 -16.14
C LEU A 35 -2.61 10.79 -15.97
N HIS A 36 -1.50 11.22 -16.53
CA HIS A 36 -0.22 10.51 -16.48
C HIS A 36 0.88 11.30 -15.74
N GLN A 37 0.62 12.57 -15.43
CA GLN A 37 1.53 13.40 -14.67
C GLN A 37 1.30 13.25 -13.17
N SER A 38 2.38 13.02 -12.42
CA SER A 38 2.38 12.92 -10.96
C SER A 38 2.92 14.21 -10.35
N TYR A 39 2.12 14.85 -9.51
CA TYR A 39 2.51 16.00 -8.71
C TYR A 39 3.10 15.61 -7.35
N ARG A 40 3.23 14.31 -7.07
CA ARG A 40 3.69 13.77 -5.78
C ARG A 40 5.06 13.13 -5.87
N SER A 41 5.28 12.30 -6.87
CA SER A 41 6.40 11.37 -6.93
C SER A 41 7.51 11.88 -7.85
N ALA A 42 8.75 11.74 -7.39
CA ALA A 42 9.93 11.98 -8.18
C ALA A 42 10.11 10.94 -9.30
N ARG A 43 10.94 11.25 -10.30
CA ARG A 43 11.18 10.40 -11.48
C ARG A 43 11.58 8.96 -11.12
N PRO A 44 12.54 8.67 -10.21
CA PRO A 44 12.94 7.28 -9.93
C PRO A 44 11.79 6.40 -9.45
N VAL A 45 10.82 6.98 -8.70
CA VAL A 45 9.63 6.24 -8.25
C VAL A 45 8.71 5.92 -9.43
N LEU A 46 8.51 6.88 -10.34
CA LEU A 46 7.66 6.69 -11.52
C LEU A 46 8.31 5.73 -12.53
N ASP A 47 9.63 5.79 -12.69
CA ASP A 47 10.37 4.85 -13.53
C ASP A 47 10.23 3.42 -13.00
N CYS A 48 10.28 3.21 -11.68
CA CYS A 48 9.98 1.91 -11.07
C CYS A 48 8.55 1.46 -11.35
N VAL A 49 7.56 2.33 -11.19
CA VAL A 49 6.16 2.04 -11.52
C VAL A 49 6.00 1.68 -12.99
N ASN A 50 6.61 2.44 -13.90
CA ASN A 50 6.55 2.19 -15.34
C ASN A 50 7.27 0.88 -15.71
N ALA A 51 8.38 0.56 -15.05
CA ALA A 51 9.10 -0.70 -15.26
C ALA A 51 8.26 -1.91 -14.86
N VAL A 52 7.45 -1.80 -13.80
CA VAL A 52 6.59 -2.89 -13.32
C VAL A 52 5.29 -2.97 -14.13
N PHE A 53 4.61 -1.84 -14.31
CA PHE A 53 3.25 -1.78 -14.84
C PHE A 53 3.16 -1.32 -16.29
N GLY A 54 4.21 -0.78 -16.85
CA GLY A 54 4.25 -0.30 -18.22
C GLY A 54 4.04 -1.41 -19.25
N THR A 55 3.77 -1.02 -20.48
CA THR A 55 3.48 -1.94 -21.61
C THR A 55 4.60 -2.91 -21.91
N ARG A 56 5.84 -2.54 -21.58
CA ARG A 56 7.05 -3.36 -21.69
C ARG A 56 7.47 -4.00 -20.34
N GLY A 57 6.70 -3.73 -19.27
CA GLY A 57 7.03 -4.14 -17.93
C GLY A 57 6.66 -5.58 -17.62
N GLN A 58 6.82 -5.94 -16.35
CA GLN A 58 6.58 -7.29 -15.81
C GLN A 58 5.14 -7.77 -16.04
N ILE A 59 4.17 -6.88 -16.12
CA ILE A 59 2.76 -7.21 -16.39
C ILE A 59 2.59 -7.93 -17.74
N ALA A 60 3.46 -7.67 -18.71
CA ALA A 60 3.44 -8.38 -19.99
C ALA A 60 3.71 -9.88 -19.83
N GLY A 61 4.51 -10.27 -18.84
CA GLY A 61 4.84 -11.67 -18.53
C GLY A 61 3.81 -12.39 -17.64
N LEU A 62 2.87 -11.67 -17.01
CA LEU A 62 1.89 -12.28 -16.12
C LEU A 62 0.86 -13.11 -16.90
N ASN A 63 0.44 -14.24 -16.31
CA ASN A 63 -0.66 -15.05 -16.83
C ASN A 63 -2.01 -14.45 -16.41
N LEU A 64 -2.45 -13.41 -17.11
CA LEU A 64 -3.71 -12.74 -16.89
C LEU A 64 -4.79 -13.30 -17.80
N LEU A 65 -6.06 -13.11 -17.41
CA LEU A 65 -7.21 -13.48 -18.23
C LEU A 65 -7.14 -12.88 -19.64
N PRO A 66 -7.65 -13.58 -20.66
CA PRO A 66 -7.70 -13.09 -22.03
C PRO A 66 -8.32 -11.69 -22.10
N GLY A 67 -7.76 -10.81 -22.91
CA GLY A 67 -8.23 -9.43 -23.07
C GLY A 67 -7.82 -8.46 -21.96
N VAL A 68 -7.31 -8.94 -20.80
CA VAL A 68 -6.85 -8.04 -19.73
C VAL A 68 -5.53 -7.37 -20.11
N LYS A 69 -4.58 -8.13 -20.69
CA LYS A 69 -3.29 -7.59 -21.15
C LYS A 69 -3.46 -6.55 -22.26
N GLU A 70 -4.31 -6.88 -23.25
CA GLU A 70 -4.61 -6.01 -24.37
C GLU A 70 -5.21 -4.70 -23.87
N ARG A 71 -6.23 -4.80 -23.03
CA ARG A 71 -6.90 -3.64 -22.42
C ARG A 71 -5.94 -2.82 -21.55
N TRP A 72 -5.04 -3.49 -20.83
CA TRP A 72 -3.99 -2.82 -20.06
C TRP A 72 -3.05 -2.03 -20.96
N ARG A 73 -2.53 -2.65 -22.04
CA ARG A 73 -1.64 -2.03 -23.00
C ARG A 73 -2.27 -0.83 -23.73
N GLU A 74 -3.54 -0.95 -24.08
CA GLU A 74 -4.30 0.09 -24.74
C GLU A 74 -4.50 1.33 -23.85
N HIS A 75 -4.72 1.12 -22.56
CA HIS A 75 -5.06 2.19 -21.62
C HIS A 75 -3.89 2.65 -20.76
N TRP A 76 -2.76 1.95 -20.77
CA TRP A 76 -1.59 2.38 -20.00
C TRP A 76 -0.86 3.51 -20.71
N LYS A 77 -0.55 4.55 -19.96
CA LYS A 77 0.38 5.60 -20.36
C LYS A 77 1.44 5.72 -19.28
N ASP A 78 2.71 5.74 -19.67
CA ASP A 78 3.79 5.87 -18.71
C ASP A 78 3.64 7.16 -17.93
N HIS A 79 3.90 7.05 -16.61
CA HIS A 79 3.77 8.16 -15.69
C HIS A 79 5.03 9.01 -15.71
N GLU A 80 4.83 10.32 -15.67
CA GLU A 80 5.91 11.30 -15.67
C GLU A 80 5.76 12.25 -14.46
N PRO A 81 6.85 12.78 -13.90
CA PRO A 81 6.74 13.80 -12.89
C PRO A 81 6.27 15.11 -13.54
N ALA A 82 5.31 15.78 -12.88
CA ALA A 82 4.95 17.13 -13.24
C ALA A 82 6.09 18.11 -12.93
N GLU A 83 6.11 19.27 -13.60
CA GLU A 83 7.20 20.25 -13.49
C GLU A 83 7.58 20.58 -12.02
N PRO A 84 6.65 20.81 -11.07
CA PRO A 84 7.01 21.14 -9.69
C PRO A 84 7.77 20.04 -8.93
N VAL A 85 7.75 18.79 -9.42
CA VAL A 85 8.40 17.64 -8.78
C VAL A 85 9.46 16.98 -9.67
N SER A 86 9.64 17.45 -10.90
CA SER A 86 10.56 16.86 -11.87
C SER A 86 12.03 16.90 -11.43
N GLY A 87 12.43 17.93 -10.70
CA GLY A 87 13.78 18.10 -10.14
C GLY A 87 13.97 17.50 -8.74
N LYS A 88 12.95 16.87 -8.14
CA LYS A 88 13.11 16.26 -6.82
C LYS A 88 13.93 14.97 -6.91
N GLU A 89 14.82 14.82 -5.95
CA GLU A 89 15.52 13.57 -5.75
C GLU A 89 14.57 12.49 -5.25
N GLY A 90 14.85 11.24 -5.56
CA GLY A 90 14.08 10.10 -5.11
C GLY A 90 14.83 8.81 -5.33
N PHE A 91 14.38 7.77 -4.67
CA PHE A 91 14.89 6.43 -4.80
C PHE A 91 13.74 5.43 -4.84
N ALA A 92 13.89 4.39 -5.65
CA ALA A 92 13.01 3.22 -5.63
C ALA A 92 13.85 1.98 -5.86
N GLY A 93 13.60 0.92 -5.11
CA GLY A 93 14.33 -0.32 -5.21
C GLY A 93 13.52 -1.51 -4.73
N ILE A 94 13.98 -2.71 -5.05
CA ILE A 94 13.41 -3.97 -4.59
C ILE A 94 14.50 -4.67 -3.78
N LEU A 95 14.18 -5.02 -2.54
CA LEU A 95 15.02 -5.82 -1.68
C LEU A 95 14.41 -7.21 -1.52
N SER A 96 15.13 -8.24 -1.93
CA SER A 96 14.76 -9.64 -1.65
C SER A 96 15.34 -10.07 -0.33
N THR A 97 14.54 -10.71 0.50
CA THR A 97 14.96 -11.32 1.76
C THR A 97 14.81 -12.82 1.69
N GLU A 98 15.71 -13.54 2.33
CA GLU A 98 15.56 -14.98 2.54
C GLU A 98 14.60 -15.20 3.73
N GLY A 99 13.60 -16.07 3.53
CA GLY A 99 12.59 -16.36 4.55
C GLY A 99 11.41 -15.40 4.56
N GLU A 100 10.48 -15.65 5.51
CA GLU A 100 9.21 -14.92 5.61
C GLU A 100 9.30 -13.64 6.46
N ASP A 101 10.36 -13.49 7.27
CA ASP A 101 10.52 -12.35 8.15
C ASP A 101 11.32 -11.21 7.51
N ALA A 102 10.64 -10.16 7.12
CA ALA A 102 11.24 -8.96 6.57
C ALA A 102 11.71 -7.95 7.64
N GLY A 103 11.43 -8.17 8.91
CA GLY A 103 11.73 -7.24 10.00
C GLY A 103 13.20 -6.84 10.10
N PRO A 104 14.16 -7.80 10.08
CA PRO A 104 15.60 -7.47 10.10
C PRO A 104 16.04 -6.61 8.91
N ALA A 105 15.53 -6.91 7.72
CA ALA A 105 15.86 -6.15 6.51
C ALA A 105 15.29 -4.72 6.55
N ILE A 106 14.05 -4.56 7.03
CA ILE A 106 13.44 -3.25 7.23
C ILE A 106 14.22 -2.45 8.27
N THR A 107 14.62 -3.09 9.37
CA THR A 107 15.44 -2.45 10.42
C THR A 107 16.78 -1.97 9.87
N ALA A 108 17.47 -2.80 9.09
CA ALA A 108 18.75 -2.43 8.45
C ALA A 108 18.58 -1.24 7.50
N LEU A 109 17.54 -1.28 6.66
CA LEU A 109 17.23 -0.19 5.74
C LEU A 109 16.90 1.12 6.48
N LEU A 110 16.11 1.07 7.55
CA LEU A 110 15.79 2.27 8.34
C LEU A 110 17.02 2.84 9.05
N ARG A 111 18.00 2.00 9.48
CA ARG A 111 19.27 2.48 10.01
C ARG A 111 20.12 3.18 8.96
N GLU A 112 20.11 2.68 7.73
CA GLU A 112 20.82 3.31 6.61
C GLU A 112 20.15 4.63 6.18
N VAL A 113 18.82 4.65 6.15
CA VAL A 113 18.05 5.85 5.76
C VAL A 113 18.11 6.95 6.82
N GLU A 114 18.28 6.60 8.09
CA GLU A 114 18.30 7.53 9.23
C GLU A 114 17.14 8.55 9.21
N PRO A 115 15.88 8.10 9.24
CA PRO A 115 14.74 8.97 9.00
C PRO A 115 14.63 10.11 10.02
N GLU A 116 15.00 9.89 11.28
CA GLU A 116 14.89 10.90 12.34
C GLU A 116 15.91 12.04 12.12
N SER A 117 17.18 11.71 11.86
CA SER A 117 18.23 12.69 11.62
C SER A 117 17.96 13.52 10.37
N ARG A 118 17.37 12.91 9.35
CA ARG A 118 17.02 13.53 8.08
C ARG A 118 15.62 14.16 8.08
N LYS A 119 14.89 14.11 9.19
CA LYS A 119 13.50 14.61 9.33
C LYS A 119 12.57 14.04 8.28
N LEU A 120 12.70 12.75 7.98
CA LEU A 120 11.87 12.03 7.04
C LEU A 120 10.74 11.31 7.77
N SER A 121 9.56 11.30 7.16
CA SER A 121 8.45 10.44 7.57
C SER A 121 8.51 9.15 6.77
N CYS A 122 8.61 8.01 7.46
CA CYS A 122 8.65 6.69 6.84
C CYS A 122 7.38 5.90 7.18
N ALA A 123 6.84 5.20 6.20
CA ALA A 123 5.72 4.29 6.39
C ALA A 123 6.09 2.88 5.92
N VAL A 124 5.82 1.87 6.76
CA VAL A 124 5.93 0.46 6.41
C VAL A 124 4.53 -0.08 6.14
N LEU A 125 4.29 -0.49 4.89
CA LEU A 125 3.00 -1.01 4.46
C LEU A 125 3.02 -2.53 4.46
N CYS A 126 2.16 -3.16 5.25
CA CYS A 126 2.01 -4.60 5.32
C CYS A 126 0.74 -5.06 4.59
N ARG A 127 0.81 -6.23 3.97
CA ARG A 127 -0.32 -6.81 3.25
C ARG A 127 -1.44 -7.30 4.18
N ARG A 128 -1.10 -7.72 5.41
CA ARG A 128 -2.03 -8.21 6.44
C ARG A 128 -1.86 -7.41 7.73
N ASN A 129 -2.97 -7.12 8.40
CA ASN A 129 -2.97 -6.34 9.65
C ASN A 129 -2.19 -7.02 10.79
N GLU A 130 -2.19 -8.36 10.84
CA GLU A 130 -1.42 -9.14 11.82
C GLU A 130 0.07 -8.79 11.77
N ARG A 131 0.63 -8.68 10.54
CA ARG A 131 2.04 -8.32 10.34
C ARG A 131 2.38 -6.88 10.76
N VAL A 132 1.39 -5.98 10.81
CA VAL A 132 1.62 -4.59 11.26
C VAL A 132 2.07 -4.57 12.72
N GLY A 133 1.39 -5.35 13.58
CA GLY A 133 1.75 -5.47 14.99
C GLY A 133 3.14 -6.04 15.20
N GLU A 134 3.44 -7.15 14.51
CA GLU A 134 4.75 -7.83 14.60
C GLU A 134 5.89 -6.90 14.16
N ILE A 135 5.78 -6.28 12.99
CA ILE A 135 6.79 -5.35 12.48
C ILE A 135 6.94 -4.13 13.38
N ALA A 136 5.85 -3.59 13.92
CA ALA A 136 5.91 -2.46 14.84
C ALA A 136 6.67 -2.82 16.14
N MET A 137 6.48 -4.03 16.66
CA MET A 137 7.23 -4.51 17.83
C MET A 137 8.72 -4.70 17.49
N GLN A 138 9.03 -5.38 16.39
CA GLN A 138 10.41 -5.58 15.92
C GLN A 138 11.17 -4.26 15.68
N LEU A 139 10.49 -3.21 15.25
CA LEU A 139 11.09 -1.88 15.06
C LEU A 139 11.27 -1.11 16.37
N ARG A 140 10.43 -1.35 17.36
CA ARG A 140 10.57 -0.70 18.69
C ARG A 140 11.76 -1.25 19.50
N GLU A 141 12.06 -2.54 19.36
CA GLU A 141 13.21 -3.15 20.05
C GLU A 141 14.55 -2.44 19.78
N PRO A 142 14.93 -2.12 18.52
CA PRO A 142 16.14 -1.35 18.24
C PRO A 142 15.99 0.16 18.46
N GLY A 143 14.86 0.64 18.99
CA GLY A 143 14.65 2.02 19.42
C GLY A 143 13.89 2.93 18.45
N PHE A 144 13.36 2.44 17.33
CA PHE A 144 12.54 3.26 16.45
C PHE A 144 11.20 3.61 17.08
N ASN A 145 10.76 4.86 16.95
CA ASN A 145 9.43 5.30 17.38
C ASN A 145 8.35 4.85 16.37
N ALA A 146 8.16 3.54 16.27
CA ALA A 146 7.18 2.96 15.35
C ALA A 146 5.76 3.04 15.92
N ARG A 147 4.83 3.59 15.14
CA ARG A 147 3.41 3.68 15.47
C ARG A 147 2.59 2.88 14.47
N MET A 148 1.61 2.16 14.96
CA MET A 148 0.64 1.48 14.10
C MET A 148 -0.43 2.48 13.66
N GLU A 149 -0.68 2.56 12.35
CA GLU A 149 -1.81 3.29 11.79
C GLU A 149 -2.85 2.28 11.29
N GLY A 150 -4.03 2.33 11.83
CA GLY A 150 -5.12 1.42 11.47
C GLY A 150 -6.35 1.63 12.35
N LYS A 151 -7.31 0.72 12.26
CA LYS A 151 -8.39 0.66 13.25
C LYS A 151 -7.77 0.21 14.56
N VAL A 152 -7.43 1.15 15.41
CA VAL A 152 -7.00 0.89 16.78
C VAL A 152 -8.13 0.14 17.47
N GLN A 153 -7.85 -1.09 17.89
CA GLN A 153 -8.70 -1.83 18.83
C GLN A 153 -8.04 -1.71 20.21
N PRO A 154 -8.44 -0.72 21.01
CA PRO A 154 -7.73 -0.38 22.26
C PRO A 154 -7.56 -1.56 23.23
N GLY A 155 -8.41 -2.58 23.09
CA GLY A 155 -8.34 -3.79 23.87
C GLY A 155 -7.37 -4.86 23.33
N ASN A 156 -7.02 -4.83 22.01
CA ASN A 156 -6.24 -5.91 21.39
C ASN A 156 -4.85 -5.43 20.93
N ASP A 157 -4.64 -4.13 20.85
CA ASP A 157 -3.44 -3.55 20.23
C ASP A 157 -2.31 -3.26 21.24
N ASN A 158 -2.52 -3.59 22.51
CA ASN A 158 -1.50 -3.41 23.54
C ASN A 158 -1.61 -4.48 24.62
N VAL A 159 -0.48 -4.78 25.25
CA VAL A 159 -0.37 -5.83 26.29
C VAL A 159 -1.33 -5.57 27.46
N MET A 160 -1.45 -4.31 27.89
CA MET A 160 -2.36 -3.95 29.00
C MET A 160 -3.82 -4.24 28.65
N GLY A 161 -4.25 -3.92 27.43
CA GLY A 161 -5.61 -4.21 26.95
C GLY A 161 -5.91 -5.71 26.91
N LEU A 162 -4.95 -6.52 26.48
CA LEU A 162 -5.07 -7.99 26.50
C LEU A 162 -5.18 -8.53 27.92
N TRP A 163 -4.37 -8.02 28.84
CA TRP A 163 -4.44 -8.40 30.27
C TRP A 163 -5.78 -8.00 30.91
N ILE A 164 -6.29 -6.82 30.63
CA ILE A 164 -7.59 -6.37 31.11
C ILE A 164 -8.71 -7.28 30.58
N GLN A 165 -8.68 -7.62 29.29
CA GLN A 165 -9.66 -8.53 28.71
C GLN A 165 -9.57 -9.95 29.32
N ALA A 166 -8.36 -10.46 29.51
CA ALA A 166 -8.15 -11.76 30.14
C ALA A 166 -8.70 -11.75 31.60
N PHE A 167 -8.44 -10.67 32.32
CA PHE A 167 -8.94 -10.49 33.69
C PHE A 167 -10.47 -10.41 33.74
N VAL A 168 -11.10 -9.64 32.83
CA VAL A 168 -12.57 -9.55 32.74
C VAL A 168 -13.18 -10.92 32.44
N ARG A 169 -12.62 -11.68 31.49
CA ARG A 169 -13.08 -13.03 31.16
C ARG A 169 -12.94 -13.98 32.35
N TRP A 170 -11.85 -13.88 33.09
CA TRP A 170 -11.65 -14.68 34.29
C TRP A 170 -12.67 -14.34 35.39
N LEU A 171 -13.03 -13.07 35.57
CA LEU A 171 -14.09 -12.66 36.49
C LEU A 171 -15.47 -13.21 36.11
N GLU A 172 -15.75 -13.35 34.78
CA GLU A 172 -16.98 -13.98 34.30
C GLU A 172 -17.01 -15.50 34.49
N GLN A 173 -15.84 -16.15 34.50
CA GLN A 173 -15.68 -17.60 34.62
C GLN A 173 -14.52 -17.95 35.61
N PRO A 174 -14.68 -17.72 36.91
CA PRO A 174 -13.59 -17.87 37.89
C PRO A 174 -13.11 -19.31 38.11
N GLU A 175 -13.84 -20.28 37.55
CA GLU A 175 -13.46 -21.72 37.60
C GLU A 175 -12.37 -22.09 36.57
N GLN A 176 -12.04 -21.22 35.66
CA GLN A 176 -10.95 -21.39 34.68
C GLN A 176 -9.67 -20.77 35.22
N SER A 177 -8.53 -21.46 35.03
CA SER A 177 -7.22 -20.88 35.36
C SER A 177 -6.98 -19.58 34.60
N PHE A 178 -6.35 -18.62 35.26
CA PHE A 178 -6.00 -17.36 34.61
C PHE A 178 -5.00 -17.63 33.44
N PRO A 179 -5.23 -17.12 32.24
CA PRO A 179 -4.34 -17.36 31.12
C PRO A 179 -3.02 -16.61 31.31
N GLY A 180 -2.09 -17.20 31.99
CA GLY A 180 -0.79 -16.60 32.32
C GLY A 180 0.05 -17.46 33.27
N ASP A 181 -0.45 -18.62 33.67
CA ASP A 181 0.32 -19.65 34.36
C ASP A 181 0.99 -20.61 33.38
#